data_5769eb95ad92866df31f8f4588376c66
#
_entry.id   5769eb95ad92866df31f8f4588376c66
#
_cell.length_a   1.000
_cell.length_b   1.000
_cell.length_c   1.000
_cell.angle_alpha   90.00
_cell.angle_beta   90.00
_cell.angle_gamma   90.00
#
_symmetry.space_group_name_H-M   'P 1'
#
loop_
_entity.id
_entity.type
_entity.pdbx_description
1 polymer ?
#
loop_
_entity_poly.entity_id
_entity_poly.type
_entity_poly.pdbx_seq_one_letter_code
_entity_poly.pdbx_strand_id
1 'polypeptide(L)'
;MHRYIPYLAKNAGFTRITEKPVHHQKRKYGKSKFGMDRFVNGFLDLISLWFLSTFGRKPMHFFGYTGIFMFVVGFIMTVWIIAAKLVHQAHGQYFRAVTDQPLFYLALLAVILGVMLFLAGFVCEMISRTSSDRNSYNVKDSISL
;
A
#
# COMPACT_ATOMS: atom_id res chain seq x y z
N MET A 1 -14.78 7.67 -8.55
CA MET A 1 -14.08 6.70 -9.45
C MET A 1 -14.54 6.70 -10.91
N HIS A 2 -15.59 7.42 -11.31
CA HIS A 2 -16.10 7.43 -12.70
C HIS A 2 -15.14 7.98 -13.79
N ARG A 3 -14.07 8.69 -13.40
CA ARG A 3 -13.03 9.17 -14.34
C ARG A 3 -12.16 8.07 -14.92
N TYR A 4 -12.11 6.93 -14.27
CA TYR A 4 -11.20 5.82 -14.60
C TYR A 4 -11.93 4.61 -15.17
N ILE A 5 -13.20 4.80 -15.63
CA ILE A 5 -14.02 3.75 -16.23
C ILE A 5 -13.27 2.99 -17.35
N PRO A 6 -12.57 3.66 -18.32
CA PRO A 6 -11.86 2.93 -19.36
C PRO A 6 -10.72 2.05 -18.82
N TYR A 7 -10.02 2.54 -17.79
CA TYR A 7 -8.95 1.79 -17.14
C TYR A 7 -9.51 0.57 -16.36
N LEU A 8 -10.59 0.76 -15.63
CA LEU A 8 -11.26 -0.33 -14.91
C LEU A 8 -11.85 -1.37 -15.86
N ALA A 9 -12.43 -0.93 -16.98
CA ALA A 9 -12.94 -1.83 -18.02
C ALA A 9 -11.82 -2.68 -18.63
N LYS A 10 -10.65 -2.07 -18.91
CA LYS A 10 -9.48 -2.80 -19.41
C LYS A 10 -8.99 -3.85 -18.41
N ASN A 11 -8.93 -3.51 -17.13
CA ASN A 11 -8.54 -4.44 -16.06
C ASN A 11 -9.57 -5.57 -15.85
N ALA A 12 -10.85 -5.32 -16.15
CA ALA A 12 -11.91 -6.31 -16.11
C ALA A 12 -11.93 -7.24 -17.36
N GLY A 13 -10.97 -7.06 -18.28
CA GLY A 13 -10.82 -7.93 -19.46
C GLY A 13 -11.51 -7.44 -20.74
N PHE A 14 -12.12 -6.24 -20.74
CA PHE A 14 -12.71 -5.67 -21.95
C PHE A 14 -11.61 -5.06 -22.82
N THR A 15 -11.35 -5.68 -23.99
CA THR A 15 -10.31 -5.26 -24.93
C THR A 15 -10.78 -4.22 -25.95
N ARG A 16 -12.08 -4.11 -26.18
CA ARG A 16 -12.67 -3.17 -27.13
C ARG A 16 -13.41 -2.06 -26.40
N ILE A 17 -12.74 -0.92 -26.25
CA ILE A 17 -13.31 0.29 -25.66
C ILE A 17 -13.42 1.31 -26.78
N THR A 18 -14.64 1.82 -27.05
CA THR A 18 -14.90 2.86 -28.06
C THR A 18 -15.44 4.10 -27.41
N GLU A 19 -15.15 5.25 -28.01
CA GLU A 19 -15.67 6.55 -27.58
C GLU A 19 -16.75 6.99 -28.58
N LYS A 20 -17.84 7.54 -28.05
CA LYS A 20 -18.92 8.15 -28.85
C LYS A 20 -18.90 9.65 -28.62
N PRO A 21 -18.77 10.45 -29.68
CA PRO A 21 -18.83 11.92 -29.55
C PRO A 21 -20.23 12.32 -29.08
N VAL A 22 -20.30 13.13 -28.02
CA VAL A 22 -21.50 13.72 -27.47
C VAL A 22 -21.42 15.23 -27.55
N HIS A 23 -22.50 15.88 -28.06
CA HIS A 23 -22.60 17.32 -28.06
C HIS A 23 -22.81 17.87 -26.64
N HIS A 24 -21.81 18.54 -26.12
CA HIS A 24 -21.85 19.15 -24.80
C HIS A 24 -22.49 20.54 -24.88
N GLN A 25 -23.65 20.72 -24.24
CA GLN A 25 -24.26 22.04 -24.11
C GLN A 25 -23.58 22.82 -22.98
N LYS A 26 -23.29 24.11 -23.23
CA LYS A 26 -22.74 25.01 -22.20
C LYS A 26 -23.70 25.12 -21.02
N ARG A 27 -23.17 24.96 -19.81
CA ARG A 27 -23.93 25.17 -18.58
C ARG A 27 -24.46 26.60 -18.52
N LYS A 28 -25.77 26.78 -18.46
CA LYS A 28 -26.43 28.11 -18.39
C LYS A 28 -26.27 28.75 -17.00
N TYR A 29 -26.08 27.99 -15.92
CA TYR A 29 -26.00 28.47 -14.55
C TYR A 29 -24.94 27.69 -13.77
N GLY A 30 -24.20 28.39 -12.89
CA GLY A 30 -23.27 27.81 -11.93
C GLY A 30 -21.80 28.17 -12.21
N LYS A 31 -21.09 28.56 -11.14
CA LYS A 31 -19.62 28.75 -11.16
C LYS A 31 -18.90 27.43 -10.97
N SER A 32 -17.91 27.15 -11.79
CA SER A 32 -17.04 26.00 -11.63
C SER A 32 -16.18 26.18 -10.36
N LYS A 33 -16.49 25.41 -9.31
CA LYS A 33 -15.61 25.34 -8.13
C LYS A 33 -14.42 24.43 -8.45
N PHE A 34 -13.41 24.98 -9.13
CA PHE A 34 -12.10 24.36 -9.23
C PHE A 34 -11.35 24.62 -7.91
N GLY A 35 -11.49 23.74 -6.92
CA GLY A 35 -10.77 23.83 -5.65
C GLY A 35 -9.60 22.84 -5.59
N MET A 36 -8.62 23.13 -4.72
CA MET A 36 -7.50 22.23 -4.36
C MET A 36 -7.99 20.82 -3.95
N ASP A 37 -9.15 20.74 -3.31
CA ASP A 37 -9.78 19.47 -2.89
C ASP A 37 -9.97 18.49 -4.04
N ARG A 38 -10.27 19.01 -5.24
CA ARG A 38 -10.45 18.15 -6.43
C ARG A 38 -9.12 17.59 -6.95
N PHE A 39 -8.03 18.35 -6.80
CA PHE A 39 -6.70 17.89 -7.16
C PHE A 39 -6.21 16.82 -6.19
N VAL A 40 -6.35 17.08 -4.89
CA VAL A 40 -5.98 16.13 -3.83
C VAL A 40 -6.79 14.83 -3.97
N ASN A 41 -8.10 14.92 -4.15
CA ASN A 41 -8.95 13.74 -4.35
C ASN A 41 -8.59 12.97 -5.63
N GLY A 42 -8.26 13.68 -6.73
CA GLY A 42 -7.80 13.04 -7.96
C GLY A 42 -6.46 12.31 -7.80
N PHE A 43 -5.55 12.88 -7.03
CA PHE A 43 -4.25 12.27 -6.72
C PHE A 43 -4.41 11.03 -5.81
N LEU A 44 -5.23 11.13 -4.78
CA LEU A 44 -5.55 9.99 -3.91
C LEU A 44 -6.24 8.86 -4.68
N ASP A 45 -7.15 9.18 -5.59
CA ASP A 45 -7.80 8.20 -6.46
C ASP A 45 -6.77 7.48 -7.35
N LEU A 46 -5.79 8.21 -7.91
CA LEU A 46 -4.72 7.62 -8.73
C LEU A 46 -3.85 6.65 -7.91
N ILE A 47 -3.42 7.07 -6.72
CA ILE A 47 -2.63 6.21 -5.82
C ILE A 47 -3.43 4.96 -5.47
N SER A 48 -4.71 5.12 -5.11
CA SER A 48 -5.58 4.00 -4.76
C SER A 48 -5.75 3.02 -5.92
N LEU A 49 -5.97 3.52 -7.14
CA LEU A 49 -6.09 2.69 -8.34
C LEU A 49 -4.78 1.95 -8.66
N TRP A 50 -3.65 2.66 -8.59
CA TRP A 50 -2.33 2.05 -8.81
C TRP A 50 -2.08 0.95 -7.78
N PHE A 51 -2.36 1.21 -6.51
CA PHE A 51 -2.19 0.26 -5.43
C PHE A 51 -3.11 -0.96 -5.62
N LEU A 52 -4.43 -0.75 -5.84
CA LEU A 52 -5.37 -1.85 -6.05
C LEU A 52 -5.04 -2.68 -7.30
N SER A 53 -4.60 -2.04 -8.39
CA SER A 53 -4.27 -2.78 -9.63
C SER A 53 -3.02 -3.64 -9.46
N THR A 54 -2.06 -3.17 -8.68
CA THR A 54 -0.77 -3.86 -8.49
C THR A 54 -0.86 -4.92 -7.40
N PHE A 55 -1.48 -4.57 -6.26
CA PHE A 55 -1.46 -5.40 -5.05
C PHE A 55 -2.82 -5.94 -4.61
N GLY A 56 -3.91 -5.54 -5.29
CA GLY A 56 -5.27 -5.88 -4.87
C GLY A 56 -5.57 -7.38 -4.82
N ARG A 57 -4.83 -8.20 -5.59
CA ARG A 57 -4.98 -9.66 -5.58
C ARG A 57 -4.14 -10.36 -4.52
N LYS A 58 -3.02 -9.75 -4.07
CA LYS A 58 -2.08 -10.34 -3.10
C LYS A 58 -1.46 -9.27 -2.21
N PRO A 59 -2.23 -8.61 -1.35
CA PRO A 59 -1.75 -7.52 -0.50
C PRO A 59 -0.66 -7.98 0.47
N MET A 60 -0.70 -9.24 0.92
CA MET A 60 0.28 -9.84 1.82
C MET A 60 1.70 -9.77 1.26
N HIS A 61 1.89 -9.90 -0.05
CA HIS A 61 3.24 -9.85 -0.62
C HIS A 61 3.88 -8.48 -0.45
N PHE A 62 3.13 -7.40 -0.63
CA PHE A 62 3.67 -6.05 -0.45
C PHE A 62 3.93 -5.73 1.01
N PHE A 63 2.91 -5.83 1.85
CA PHE A 63 3.03 -5.49 3.26
C PHE A 63 3.91 -6.47 4.02
N GLY A 64 3.86 -7.75 3.69
CA GLY A 64 4.68 -8.79 4.31
C GLY A 64 6.16 -8.60 4.04
N TYR A 65 6.58 -8.41 2.77
CA TYR A 65 7.98 -8.15 2.45
C TYR A 65 8.50 -6.87 3.08
N THR A 66 7.74 -5.78 2.98
CA THR A 66 8.13 -4.50 3.58
C THR A 66 8.20 -4.60 5.10
N GLY A 67 7.23 -5.28 5.72
CA GLY A 67 7.19 -5.50 7.16
C GLY A 67 8.37 -6.34 7.66
N ILE A 68 8.66 -7.47 7.00
CA ILE A 68 9.82 -8.32 7.34
C ILE A 68 11.13 -7.57 7.15
N PHE A 69 11.28 -6.84 6.04
CA PHE A 69 12.48 -6.05 5.78
C PHE A 69 12.72 -5.00 6.87
N MET A 70 11.71 -4.21 7.21
CA MET A 70 11.79 -3.21 8.27
C MET A 70 12.10 -3.84 9.64
N PHE A 71 11.46 -4.97 9.94
CA PHE A 71 11.70 -5.72 11.17
C PHE A 71 13.16 -6.19 11.27
N VAL A 72 13.67 -6.83 10.22
CA VAL A 72 15.06 -7.36 10.19
C VAL A 72 16.08 -6.23 10.32
N VAL A 73 15.89 -5.14 9.58
CA VAL A 73 16.79 -3.98 9.66
C VAL A 73 16.79 -3.37 11.06
N GLY A 74 15.61 -3.13 11.63
CA GLY A 74 15.49 -2.58 12.99
C GLY A 74 16.07 -3.52 14.05
N PHE A 75 15.86 -4.82 13.91
CA PHE A 75 16.40 -5.83 14.81
C PHE A 75 17.94 -5.88 14.75
N ILE A 76 18.51 -5.93 13.55
CA ILE A 76 19.99 -5.94 13.37
C ILE A 76 20.60 -4.66 13.97
N MET A 77 20.00 -3.49 13.70
CA MET A 77 20.48 -2.22 14.27
C MET A 77 20.41 -2.23 15.79
N THR A 78 19.34 -2.73 16.37
CA THR A 78 19.20 -2.83 17.84
C THR A 78 20.26 -3.74 18.44
N VAL A 79 20.45 -4.92 17.88
CA VAL A 79 21.47 -5.88 18.31
C VAL A 79 22.89 -5.28 18.19
N TRP A 80 23.16 -4.59 17.08
CA TRP A 80 24.44 -3.92 16.86
C TRP A 80 24.75 -2.87 17.93
N ILE A 81 23.78 -2.00 18.25
CA ILE A 81 23.95 -0.96 19.26
C ILE A 81 24.21 -1.57 20.64
N ILE A 82 23.47 -2.63 21.00
CA ILE A 82 23.63 -3.32 22.28
C ILE A 82 25.02 -4.00 22.35
N ALA A 83 25.39 -4.73 21.29
CA ALA A 83 26.69 -5.41 21.21
C ALA A 83 27.85 -4.43 21.29
N ALA A 84 27.80 -3.32 20.55
CA ALA A 84 28.80 -2.26 20.62
C ALA A 84 28.98 -1.71 22.04
N LYS A 85 27.88 -1.46 22.75
CA LYS A 85 27.92 -1.02 24.15
C LYS A 85 28.60 -2.04 25.05
N LEU A 86 28.26 -3.31 24.94
CA LEU A 86 28.86 -4.38 25.77
C LEU A 86 30.35 -4.51 25.55
N VAL A 87 30.81 -4.45 24.30
CA VAL A 87 32.23 -4.51 23.93
C VAL A 87 32.98 -3.32 24.52
N HIS A 88 32.49 -2.09 24.36
CA HIS A 88 33.14 -0.90 24.91
C HIS A 88 33.17 -0.90 26.43
N GLN A 89 32.12 -1.37 27.07
CA GLN A 89 32.05 -1.50 28.53
C GLN A 89 33.03 -2.54 29.07
N ALA A 90 33.23 -3.66 28.35
CA ALA A 90 34.21 -4.68 28.71
C ALA A 90 35.67 -4.17 28.62
N HIS A 91 35.95 -3.19 27.75
CA HIS A 91 37.26 -2.54 27.63
C HIS A 91 37.45 -1.34 28.56
N GLY A 92 36.54 -1.11 29.51
CA GLY A 92 36.61 -0.01 30.49
C GLY A 92 36.42 1.39 29.88
N GLN A 93 35.95 1.48 28.66
CA GLN A 93 35.64 2.76 27.99
C GLN A 93 34.24 3.24 28.34
N TYR A 94 34.14 4.55 28.63
CA TYR A 94 32.85 5.18 28.88
C TYR A 94 32.07 5.28 27.54
N PHE A 95 30.98 4.54 27.44
CA PHE A 95 30.11 4.60 26.28
C PHE A 95 28.73 5.16 26.69
N ARG A 96 28.14 6.00 25.83
CA ARG A 96 26.80 6.57 26.07
C ARG A 96 25.77 5.49 26.34
N ALA A 97 24.80 5.80 27.19
CA ALA A 97 23.66 4.89 27.40
C ALA A 97 22.96 4.61 26.05
N VAL A 98 22.44 3.40 25.87
CA VAL A 98 21.73 3.01 24.65
C VAL A 98 20.54 3.94 24.39
N THR A 99 19.88 4.35 25.48
CA THR A 99 18.73 5.27 25.45
C THR A 99 19.10 6.70 25.03
N ASP A 100 20.36 7.12 25.17
CA ASP A 100 20.82 8.46 24.77
C ASP A 100 21.20 8.54 23.28
N GLN A 101 21.05 7.44 22.55
CA GLN A 101 21.36 7.37 21.14
C GLN A 101 20.07 7.48 20.31
N PRO A 102 19.91 8.53 19.47
CA PRO A 102 18.75 8.68 18.61
C PRO A 102 18.53 7.49 17.67
N LEU A 103 19.61 6.84 17.26
CA LEU A 103 19.59 5.66 16.38
C LEU A 103 18.87 4.47 17.01
N PHE A 104 18.91 4.33 18.34
CA PHE A 104 18.18 3.29 19.05
C PHE A 104 16.66 3.45 18.90
N TYR A 105 16.16 4.68 19.00
CA TYR A 105 14.73 4.95 18.83
C TYR A 105 14.28 4.72 17.39
N LEU A 106 15.12 5.04 16.40
CA LEU A 106 14.83 4.73 14.99
C LEU A 106 14.79 3.23 14.75
N ALA A 107 15.72 2.47 15.35
CA ALA A 107 15.73 1.01 15.26
C ALA A 107 14.47 0.40 15.89
N LEU A 108 14.08 0.88 17.08
CA LEU A 108 12.87 0.45 17.77
C LEU A 108 11.62 0.76 16.95
N LEU A 109 11.54 1.97 16.38
CA LEU A 109 10.45 2.39 15.51
C LEU A 109 10.36 1.48 14.28
N ALA A 110 11.48 1.14 13.65
CA ALA A 110 11.52 0.24 12.50
C ALA A 110 11.01 -1.16 12.84
N VAL A 111 11.34 -1.70 14.03
CA VAL A 111 10.83 -2.99 14.50
C VAL A 111 9.31 -2.93 14.67
N ILE A 112 8.81 -1.91 15.36
CA ILE A 112 7.35 -1.75 15.61
C ILE A 112 6.59 -1.60 14.28
N LEU A 113 7.08 -0.73 13.37
CA LEU A 113 6.47 -0.55 12.06
C LEU A 113 6.52 -1.83 11.23
N GLY A 114 7.61 -2.60 11.31
CA GLY A 114 7.74 -3.89 10.64
C GLY A 114 6.66 -4.87 11.07
N VAL A 115 6.44 -5.02 12.38
CA VAL A 115 5.37 -5.88 12.91
C VAL A 115 3.99 -5.36 12.50
N MET A 116 3.74 -4.06 12.60
CA MET A 116 2.46 -3.47 12.22
C MET A 116 2.13 -3.66 10.73
N LEU A 117 3.12 -3.45 9.85
CA LEU A 117 2.95 -3.68 8.41
C LEU A 117 2.68 -5.16 8.11
N PHE A 118 3.39 -6.07 8.76
CA PHE A 118 3.16 -7.50 8.59
C PHE A 118 1.74 -7.90 9.01
N LEU A 119 1.27 -7.46 10.17
CA LEU A 119 -0.09 -7.71 10.65
C LEU A 119 -1.15 -7.09 9.73
N ALA A 120 -0.91 -5.85 9.26
CA ALA A 120 -1.80 -5.20 8.29
C ALA A 120 -1.90 -6.01 6.99
N GLY A 121 -0.77 -6.53 6.48
CA GLY A 121 -0.74 -7.40 5.31
C GLY A 121 -1.55 -8.69 5.52
N PHE A 122 -1.43 -9.30 6.69
CA PHE A 122 -2.19 -10.49 7.05
C PHE A 122 -3.70 -10.22 7.08
N VAL A 123 -4.12 -9.11 7.73
CA VAL A 123 -5.54 -8.71 7.77
C VAL A 123 -6.08 -8.43 6.37
N CYS A 124 -5.33 -7.69 5.55
CA CYS A 124 -5.72 -7.40 4.17
C CYS A 124 -5.88 -8.68 3.34
N GLU A 125 -5.00 -9.67 3.52
CA GLU A 125 -5.10 -10.97 2.85
C GLU A 125 -6.34 -11.74 3.30
N MET A 126 -6.66 -11.73 4.60
CA MET A 126 -7.87 -12.35 5.14
C MET A 126 -9.13 -11.74 4.52
N ILE A 127 -9.21 -10.40 4.48
CA ILE A 127 -10.33 -9.67 3.86
C ILE A 127 -10.43 -10.02 2.37
N SER A 128 -9.31 -10.02 1.65
CA SER A 128 -9.27 -10.36 0.23
C SER A 128 -9.73 -11.79 -0.05
N ARG A 129 -9.44 -12.73 0.83
CA ARG A 129 -9.89 -14.13 0.70
C ARG A 129 -11.38 -14.30 0.97
N THR A 130 -11.94 -13.48 1.85
CA THR A 130 -13.38 -13.55 2.23
C THR A 130 -14.26 -12.78 1.24
N SER A 131 -13.68 -11.97 0.35
CA SER A 131 -14.43 -11.20 -0.66
C SER A 131 -15.12 -12.13 -1.66
N SER A 132 -16.43 -11.95 -1.85
CA SER A 132 -17.26 -12.70 -2.82
C SER A 132 -16.85 -12.47 -4.28
N ASP A 133 -16.24 -11.33 -4.58
CA ASP A 133 -15.80 -10.98 -5.95
C ASP A 133 -14.70 -11.90 -6.48
N ARG A 134 -14.00 -12.62 -5.62
CA ARG A 134 -12.95 -13.54 -6.03
C ARG A 134 -13.49 -14.76 -6.80
N ASN A 135 -14.73 -15.15 -6.53
CA ASN A 135 -15.38 -16.31 -7.17
C ASN A 135 -16.29 -15.88 -8.34
N SER A 136 -16.36 -14.58 -8.67
CA SER A 136 -17.08 -14.12 -9.85
C SER A 136 -16.26 -14.39 -11.11
N TYR A 137 -16.72 -15.26 -11.98
CA TYR A 137 -16.16 -15.51 -13.28
C TYR A 137 -17.20 -15.18 -14.36
N ASN A 138 -16.73 -14.58 -15.44
CA ASN A 138 -17.58 -14.32 -16.59
C ASN A 138 -17.63 -15.58 -17.46
N VAL A 139 -18.82 -16.17 -17.60
CA VAL A 139 -19.03 -17.30 -18.52
C VAL A 139 -19.01 -16.75 -19.93
N LYS A 140 -18.05 -17.17 -20.74
CA LYS A 140 -17.94 -16.77 -22.15
C LYS A 140 -18.82 -17.64 -23.04
N ASP A 141 -18.90 -18.92 -22.78
CA ASP A 141 -19.70 -19.89 -23.54
C ASP A 141 -20.24 -20.96 -22.58
N SER A 142 -21.52 -21.32 -22.69
CA SER A 142 -22.12 -22.45 -22.00
C SER A 142 -22.33 -23.58 -23.00
N ILE A 143 -21.74 -24.74 -22.74
CA ILE A 143 -21.98 -25.97 -23.51
C ILE A 143 -23.19 -26.62 -22.85
N SER A 144 -24.34 -26.62 -23.53
CA SER A 144 -25.49 -27.45 -23.14
C SER A 144 -25.20 -28.90 -23.56
N LEU A 145 -25.06 -29.79 -22.59
CA LEU A 145 -25.08 -31.22 -22.78
C LEU A 145 -26.50 -31.71 -22.98
#